data_030dbd264a2053a8abe66a471f9de131
#
_entry.id   030dbd264a2053a8abe66a471f9de131
#
_cell.length_a   1.000
_cell.length_b   1.000
_cell.length_c   1.000
_cell.angle_alpha   90.00
_cell.angle_beta   90.00
_cell.angle_gamma   90.00
#
_symmetry.space_group_name_H-M   'P 1'
#
loop_
_entity.id
_entity.type
_entity.pdbx_description
1 polymer ?
#
loop_
_entity_poly.entity_id
_entity_poly.type
_entity_poly.pdbx_seq_one_letter_code
_entity_poly.pdbx_strand_id
1 'polypeptide(L)'
;VDAWVIWDPFQAAAENQLQARTLRDGQGLVNNHQFYLATKPYAEKNPEVVEVLIEEIRGIGEWTKNNSAAATAQVAPLLGLSAEITRVAVERQSYGAQLISPEVVEAQQKIADTFTDLKLIPKRLVIKDVIWNAPTKASPAKVATAQ
;
A
#
# COMPACT_ATOMS: atom_id res chain seq x y z
N VAL A 1 9.71 15.85 22.80
CA VAL A 1 10.68 14.82 22.37
C VAL A 1 11.75 15.46 21.52
N ASP A 2 12.96 14.94 21.56
CA ASP A 2 14.11 15.52 20.86
C ASP A 2 14.20 15.02 19.40
N ALA A 3 13.67 13.81 19.14
CA ALA A 3 13.59 13.21 17.81
C ALA A 3 12.35 12.31 17.71
N TRP A 4 11.86 12.15 16.49
CA TRP A 4 10.65 11.38 16.21
C TRP A 4 10.80 10.61 14.90
N VAL A 5 10.38 9.34 14.88
CA VAL A 5 10.28 8.52 13.66
C VAL A 5 8.81 8.50 13.25
N ILE A 6 8.51 9.05 12.08
CA ILE A 6 7.14 9.26 11.63
C ILE A 6 7.06 9.19 10.09
N TRP A 7 5.85 9.09 9.58
CA TRP A 7 5.51 9.07 8.15
C TRP A 7 4.49 10.16 7.80
N ASP A 8 4.28 10.40 6.51
CA ASP A 8 3.27 11.34 6.02
C ASP A 8 1.83 10.83 6.30
N PRO A 9 0.89 11.73 6.57
CA PRO A 9 1.00 13.20 6.49
C PRO A 9 1.61 13.87 7.73
N PHE A 10 1.93 13.11 8.78
CA PHE A 10 2.42 13.65 10.06
C PHE A 10 3.82 14.25 9.93
N GLN A 11 4.68 13.70 9.06
CA GLN A 11 5.97 14.29 8.76
C GLN A 11 5.80 15.66 8.15
N ALA A 12 4.98 15.80 7.11
CA ALA A 12 4.69 17.09 6.47
C ALA A 12 4.08 18.11 7.46
N ALA A 13 3.21 17.63 8.38
CA ALA A 13 2.67 18.47 9.44
C ALA A 13 3.75 18.96 10.41
N ALA A 14 4.66 18.08 10.84
CA ALA A 14 5.75 18.46 11.74
C ALA A 14 6.74 19.43 11.07
N GLU A 15 7.06 19.25 9.81
CA GLU A 15 7.89 20.16 9.03
C GLU A 15 7.24 21.54 8.90
N ASN A 16 5.94 21.58 8.59
CA ASN A 16 5.20 22.84 8.39
C ASN A 16 4.93 23.58 9.70
N GLN A 17 4.38 22.88 10.70
CA GLN A 17 3.87 23.51 11.93
C GLN A 17 4.95 23.71 13.00
N LEU A 18 5.91 22.78 13.08
CA LEU A 18 6.94 22.78 14.12
C LEU A 18 8.33 23.15 13.59
N GLN A 19 8.45 23.40 12.28
CA GLN A 19 9.74 23.63 11.61
C GLN A 19 10.74 22.48 11.87
N ALA A 20 10.20 21.26 11.99
CA ALA A 20 11.01 20.08 12.24
C ALA A 20 11.96 19.80 11.08
N ARG A 21 13.19 19.41 11.40
CA ARG A 21 14.21 19.10 10.42
C ARG A 21 14.31 17.60 10.24
N THR A 22 14.22 17.12 9.01
CA THR A 22 14.49 15.71 8.68
C THR A 22 15.98 15.41 8.89
N LEU A 23 16.29 14.51 9.80
CA LEU A 23 17.65 14.03 10.08
C LEU A 23 18.05 12.94 9.08
N ARG A 24 17.14 12.02 8.81
CA ARG A 24 17.29 10.91 7.87
C ARG A 24 15.92 10.49 7.36
N ASP A 25 15.79 10.32 6.06
CA ASP A 25 14.61 9.71 5.44
C ASP A 25 14.79 8.20 5.24
N GLY A 26 13.73 7.56 4.74
CA GLY A 26 13.69 6.12 4.49
C GLY A 26 14.31 5.68 3.15
N GLN A 27 14.79 6.62 2.31
CA GLN A 27 15.31 6.27 0.99
C GLN A 27 16.52 5.36 1.09
N GLY A 28 16.47 4.22 0.39
CA GLY A 28 17.52 3.21 0.43
C GLY A 28 17.61 2.41 1.75
N LEU A 29 16.71 2.66 2.71
CA LEU A 29 16.66 1.94 3.99
C LEU A 29 15.42 1.04 4.11
N VAL A 30 14.25 1.55 3.74
CA VAL A 30 12.98 0.84 3.82
C VAL A 30 12.16 1.06 2.55
N ASN A 31 11.42 0.04 2.12
CA ASN A 31 10.56 0.13 0.94
C ASN A 31 9.19 0.74 1.24
N ASN A 32 8.79 0.76 2.51
CA ASN A 32 7.51 1.31 2.99
C ASN A 32 6.29 0.80 2.19
N HIS A 33 6.22 -0.51 1.95
CA HIS A 33 5.10 -1.11 1.25
C HIS A 33 3.81 -0.98 2.07
N GLN A 34 2.71 -0.67 1.39
CA GLN A 34 1.35 -0.69 1.94
C GLN A 34 0.57 -1.81 1.29
N PHE A 35 -0.37 -2.42 2.02
CA PHE A 35 -1.10 -3.59 1.57
C PHE A 35 -2.61 -3.37 1.66
N TYR A 36 -3.33 -3.82 0.65
CA TYR A 36 -4.77 -4.01 0.72
C TYR A 36 -5.04 -5.42 1.22
N LEU A 37 -5.95 -5.56 2.17
CA LEU A 37 -6.24 -6.82 2.84
C LEU A 37 -7.68 -7.24 2.56
N ALA A 38 -7.87 -8.53 2.32
CA ALA A 38 -9.18 -9.17 2.24
C ALA A 38 -9.19 -10.43 3.11
N THR A 39 -10.35 -10.83 3.59
CA THR A 39 -10.45 -12.15 4.23
C THR A 39 -10.25 -13.25 3.18
N LYS A 40 -9.54 -14.30 3.55
CA LYS A 40 -9.25 -15.42 2.65
C LYS A 40 -10.53 -16.01 2.02
N PRO A 41 -11.61 -16.32 2.79
CA PRO A 41 -12.84 -16.85 2.20
C PRO A 41 -13.50 -15.89 1.20
N TYR A 42 -13.40 -14.57 1.42
CA TYR A 42 -13.95 -13.59 0.48
C TYR A 42 -13.16 -13.57 -0.82
N ALA A 43 -11.84 -13.48 -0.72
CA ALA A 43 -10.96 -13.41 -1.90
C ALA A 43 -11.03 -14.69 -2.75
N GLU A 44 -11.16 -15.87 -2.13
CA GLU A 44 -11.32 -17.16 -2.82
C GLU A 44 -12.69 -17.29 -3.50
N LYS A 45 -13.75 -16.74 -2.90
CA LYS A 45 -15.11 -16.80 -3.45
C LYS A 45 -15.37 -15.77 -4.54
N ASN A 46 -14.70 -14.62 -4.49
CA ASN A 46 -14.96 -13.48 -5.36
C ASN A 46 -13.65 -12.96 -6.01
N PRO A 47 -12.88 -13.80 -6.69
CA PRO A 47 -11.58 -13.39 -7.24
C PRO A 47 -11.71 -12.29 -8.29
N GLU A 48 -12.80 -12.27 -9.07
CA GLU A 48 -13.09 -11.25 -10.06
C GLU A 48 -13.31 -9.87 -9.43
N VAL A 49 -13.90 -9.82 -8.23
CA VAL A 49 -14.06 -8.55 -7.50
C VAL A 49 -12.72 -8.04 -7.02
N VAL A 50 -11.84 -8.92 -6.56
CA VAL A 50 -10.48 -8.56 -6.14
C VAL A 50 -9.68 -8.02 -7.32
N GLU A 51 -9.78 -8.64 -8.51
CA GLU A 51 -9.13 -8.16 -9.74
C GLU A 51 -9.62 -6.75 -10.10
N VAL A 52 -10.93 -6.53 -10.13
CA VAL A 52 -11.53 -5.22 -10.43
C VAL A 52 -11.07 -4.17 -9.41
N LEU A 53 -11.06 -4.49 -8.12
CA LEU A 53 -10.58 -3.57 -7.08
C LEU A 53 -9.12 -3.16 -7.29
N ILE A 54 -8.24 -4.09 -7.67
CA ILE A 54 -6.83 -3.79 -7.96
C ILE A 54 -6.73 -2.84 -9.17
N GLU A 55 -7.53 -3.05 -10.21
CA GLU A 55 -7.55 -2.19 -11.40
C GLU A 55 -8.04 -0.79 -11.07
N GLU A 56 -9.13 -0.67 -10.32
CA GLU A 56 -9.68 0.63 -9.89
C GLU A 56 -8.71 1.40 -8.98
N ILE A 57 -8.08 0.73 -8.01
CA ILE A 57 -7.08 1.35 -7.14
C ILE A 57 -5.87 1.81 -7.96
N ARG A 58 -5.46 1.05 -8.96
CA ARG A 58 -4.39 1.45 -9.89
C ARG A 58 -4.79 2.70 -10.67
N GLY A 59 -6.00 2.72 -11.24
CA GLY A 59 -6.54 3.85 -11.98
C GLY A 59 -6.63 5.12 -11.12
N ILE A 60 -7.11 5.00 -9.88
CA ILE A 60 -7.15 6.13 -8.93
C ILE A 60 -5.74 6.61 -8.58
N GLY A 61 -4.79 5.70 -8.41
CA GLY A 61 -3.40 6.05 -8.17
C GLY A 61 -2.79 6.87 -9.31
N GLU A 62 -2.99 6.45 -10.54
CA GLU A 62 -2.54 7.18 -11.74
C GLU A 62 -3.24 8.55 -11.87
N TRP A 63 -4.55 8.58 -11.64
CA TRP A 63 -5.29 9.83 -11.63
C TRP A 63 -4.74 10.80 -10.57
N THR A 64 -4.50 10.33 -9.34
CA THR A 64 -3.95 11.14 -8.25
C THR A 64 -2.59 11.72 -8.61
N LYS A 65 -1.71 10.91 -9.18
CA LYS A 65 -0.38 11.34 -9.63
C LYS A 65 -0.47 12.46 -10.68
N ASN A 66 -1.44 12.38 -11.58
CA ASN A 66 -1.61 13.35 -12.64
C ASN A 66 -2.49 14.56 -12.23
N ASN A 67 -3.20 14.47 -11.11
CA ASN A 67 -4.14 15.49 -10.63
C ASN A 67 -3.96 15.80 -9.15
N SER A 68 -2.70 15.98 -8.69
CA SER A 68 -2.37 16.13 -7.26
C SER A 68 -3.14 17.24 -6.56
N ALA A 69 -3.40 18.37 -7.25
CA ALA A 69 -4.18 19.47 -6.70
C ALA A 69 -5.65 19.07 -6.44
N ALA A 70 -6.29 18.38 -7.39
CA ALA A 70 -7.66 17.91 -7.23
C ALA A 70 -7.76 16.81 -6.14
N ALA A 71 -6.80 15.89 -6.11
CA ALA A 71 -6.69 14.88 -5.06
C ALA A 71 -6.51 15.53 -3.68
N THR A 72 -5.62 16.51 -3.57
CA THR A 72 -5.42 17.27 -2.33
C THR A 72 -6.71 17.92 -1.85
N ALA A 73 -7.46 18.57 -2.75
CA ALA A 73 -8.72 19.24 -2.39
C ALA A 73 -9.78 18.26 -1.84
N GLN A 74 -9.77 17.01 -2.31
CA GLN A 74 -10.67 15.96 -1.82
C GLN A 74 -10.19 15.34 -0.50
N VAL A 75 -8.90 15.13 -0.35
CA VAL A 75 -8.31 14.38 0.78
C VAL A 75 -8.11 15.27 2.01
N ALA A 76 -7.74 16.54 1.85
CA ALA A 76 -7.46 17.44 2.97
C ALA A 76 -8.61 17.54 4.00
N PRO A 77 -9.88 17.72 3.59
CA PRO A 77 -10.99 17.75 4.54
C PRO A 77 -11.19 16.43 5.29
N LEU A 78 -10.92 15.30 4.64
CA LEU A 78 -11.06 13.96 5.24
C LEU A 78 -10.00 13.70 6.31
N LEU A 79 -8.80 14.25 6.12
CA LEU A 79 -7.69 14.15 7.09
C LEU A 79 -7.78 15.21 8.20
N GLY A 80 -8.59 16.25 8.03
CA GLY A 80 -8.62 17.40 8.94
C GLY A 80 -7.32 18.20 8.93
N LEU A 81 -6.59 18.18 7.81
CA LEU A 81 -5.32 18.87 7.63
C LEU A 81 -5.45 20.03 6.62
N SER A 82 -4.52 20.99 6.67
CA SER A 82 -4.48 22.04 5.67
C SER A 82 -4.15 21.46 4.28
N ALA A 83 -4.63 22.15 3.24
CA ALA A 83 -4.33 21.76 1.86
C ALA A 83 -2.82 21.76 1.57
N GLU A 84 -2.06 22.66 2.20
CA GLU A 84 -0.61 22.73 2.05
C GLU A 84 0.09 21.45 2.55
N ILE A 85 -0.22 21.04 3.79
CA ILE A 85 0.33 19.81 4.39
C ILE A 85 -0.09 18.57 3.59
N THR A 86 -1.38 18.51 3.23
CA THR A 86 -1.92 17.38 2.46
C THR A 86 -1.30 17.28 1.08
N ARG A 87 -1.05 18.40 0.40
CA ARG A 87 -0.39 18.43 -0.91
C ARG A 87 1.00 17.80 -0.83
N VAL A 88 1.81 18.17 0.16
CA VAL A 88 3.15 17.62 0.36
C VAL A 88 3.08 16.09 0.54
N ALA A 89 2.16 15.60 1.36
CA ALA A 89 1.97 14.17 1.58
C ALA A 89 1.52 13.45 0.29
N VAL A 90 0.56 14.02 -0.46
CA VAL A 90 0.09 13.48 -1.75
C VAL A 90 1.23 13.40 -2.77
N GLU A 91 2.07 14.43 -2.86
CA GLU A 91 3.19 14.48 -3.82
C GLU A 91 4.34 13.52 -3.46
N ARG A 92 4.54 13.21 -2.18
CA ARG A 92 5.55 12.26 -1.70
C ARG A 92 5.13 10.81 -1.83
N GLN A 93 3.82 10.55 -1.90
CA GLN A 93 3.29 9.19 -1.97
C GLN A 93 3.66 8.51 -3.30
N SER A 94 4.12 7.26 -3.23
CA SER A 94 4.24 6.39 -4.41
C SER A 94 2.89 5.80 -4.75
N TYR A 95 2.52 5.86 -6.02
CA TYR A 95 1.27 5.32 -6.54
C TYR A 95 1.55 4.11 -7.45
N GLY A 96 0.66 3.15 -7.44
CA GLY A 96 0.72 1.97 -8.30
C GLY A 96 0.38 0.69 -7.53
N ALA A 97 -0.89 0.27 -7.58
CA ALA A 97 -1.31 -1.02 -7.05
C ALA A 97 -0.83 -2.15 -7.98
N GLN A 98 -0.24 -3.18 -7.40
CA GLN A 98 0.24 -4.35 -8.13
C GLN A 98 0.13 -5.61 -7.26
N LEU A 99 0.19 -6.77 -7.91
CA LEU A 99 0.32 -8.03 -7.20
C LEU A 99 1.65 -8.07 -6.43
N ILE A 100 1.65 -8.78 -5.32
CA ILE A 100 2.81 -8.86 -4.44
C ILE A 100 3.90 -9.72 -5.09
N SER A 101 5.07 -9.13 -5.32
CA SER A 101 6.21 -9.81 -5.90
C SER A 101 6.98 -10.65 -4.87
N PRO A 102 7.81 -11.61 -5.31
CA PRO A 102 8.67 -12.38 -4.40
C PRO A 102 9.56 -11.51 -3.51
N GLU A 103 10.10 -10.42 -4.04
CA GLU A 103 10.96 -9.48 -3.31
C GLU A 103 10.20 -8.78 -2.18
N VAL A 104 8.92 -8.44 -2.42
CA VAL A 104 8.05 -7.87 -1.38
C VAL A 104 7.73 -8.90 -0.31
N VAL A 105 7.50 -10.16 -0.70
CA VAL A 105 7.29 -11.27 0.26
C VAL A 105 8.52 -11.43 1.17
N GLU A 106 9.72 -11.44 0.59
CA GLU A 106 10.97 -11.56 1.36
C GLU A 106 11.17 -10.37 2.32
N ALA A 107 10.93 -9.15 1.84
CA ALA A 107 11.03 -7.95 2.68
C ALA A 107 10.05 -8.02 3.86
N GLN A 108 8.80 -8.41 3.60
CA GLN A 108 7.78 -8.54 4.64
C GLN A 108 8.07 -9.71 5.59
N GLN A 109 8.67 -10.81 5.10
CA GLN A 109 9.09 -11.93 5.95
C GLN A 109 10.17 -11.48 6.96
N LYS A 110 11.15 -10.69 6.53
CA LYS A 110 12.18 -10.13 7.44
C LYS A 110 11.56 -9.29 8.56
N ILE A 111 10.55 -8.50 8.23
CA ILE A 111 9.79 -7.73 9.24
C ILE A 111 9.11 -8.68 10.23
N ALA A 112 8.37 -9.68 9.73
CA ALA A 112 7.67 -10.66 10.55
C ALA A 112 8.64 -11.44 11.47
N ASP A 113 9.78 -11.85 10.95
CA ASP A 113 10.81 -12.55 11.72
C ASP A 113 11.38 -11.65 12.82
N THR A 114 11.71 -10.39 12.50
CA THR A 114 12.17 -9.40 13.49
C THR A 114 11.15 -9.20 14.61
N PHE A 115 9.87 -9.06 14.27
CA PHE A 115 8.80 -8.91 15.27
C PHE A 115 8.63 -10.16 16.15
N THR A 116 8.86 -11.34 15.56
CA THR A 116 8.88 -12.61 16.32
C THR A 116 10.05 -12.67 17.29
N ASP A 117 11.25 -12.35 16.83
CA ASP A 117 12.48 -12.39 17.64
C ASP A 117 12.43 -11.38 18.79
N LEU A 118 11.84 -10.22 18.55
CA LEU A 118 11.56 -9.19 19.57
C LEU A 118 10.38 -9.53 20.48
N LYS A 119 9.70 -10.68 20.25
CA LYS A 119 8.50 -11.12 21.00
C LYS A 119 7.33 -10.13 20.94
N LEU A 120 7.24 -9.35 19.87
CA LEU A 120 6.15 -8.40 19.63
C LEU A 120 4.91 -9.08 19.05
N ILE A 121 5.08 -10.24 18.43
CA ILE A 121 3.99 -11.11 17.99
C ILE A 121 4.12 -12.50 18.62
N PRO A 122 2.99 -13.18 18.92
CA PRO A 122 2.99 -14.40 19.74
C PRO A 122 3.50 -15.64 19.00
N LYS A 123 3.52 -15.63 17.69
CA LYS A 123 3.94 -16.78 16.86
C LYS A 123 4.60 -16.32 15.55
N ARG A 124 5.47 -17.16 15.03
CA ARG A 124 6.08 -16.95 13.73
C ARG A 124 5.04 -16.98 12.61
N LEU A 125 5.12 -16.03 11.69
CA LEU A 125 4.27 -15.94 10.52
C LEU A 125 5.05 -16.36 9.28
N VAL A 126 4.35 -17.00 8.34
CA VAL A 126 4.88 -17.36 7.02
C VAL A 126 4.14 -16.48 6.00
N ILE A 127 4.79 -15.42 5.56
CA ILE A 127 4.14 -14.37 4.75
C ILE A 127 3.62 -14.92 3.43
N LYS A 128 4.33 -15.82 2.77
CA LYS A 128 3.88 -16.44 1.51
C LYS A 128 2.52 -17.14 1.61
N ASP A 129 2.14 -17.60 2.82
CA ASP A 129 0.91 -18.37 3.01
C ASP A 129 -0.35 -17.48 3.06
N VAL A 130 -0.16 -16.15 3.19
CA VAL A 130 -1.24 -15.16 3.24
C VAL A 130 -1.31 -14.30 1.98
N ILE A 131 -0.47 -14.58 0.99
CA ILE A 131 -0.51 -13.86 -0.29
C ILE A 131 -1.65 -14.40 -1.13
N TRP A 132 -2.52 -13.47 -1.60
CA TRP A 132 -3.52 -13.82 -2.59
C TRP A 132 -2.87 -13.93 -3.97
N ASN A 133 -3.12 -15.05 -4.64
CA ASN A 133 -2.70 -15.27 -6.02
C ASN A 133 -3.95 -15.25 -6.90
N ALA A 134 -3.94 -14.42 -7.94
CA ALA A 134 -5.02 -14.42 -8.90
C ALA A 134 -5.21 -15.84 -9.47
N PRO A 135 -6.44 -16.35 -9.55
CA PRO A 135 -6.68 -17.64 -10.17
C PRO A 135 -6.22 -17.58 -11.62
N THR A 136 -5.50 -18.61 -12.06
CA THR A 136 -5.10 -18.72 -13.45
C THR A 136 -6.38 -18.74 -14.29
N LYS A 137 -6.62 -17.74 -15.13
CA LYS A 137 -7.78 -17.73 -16.04
C LYS A 137 -7.68 -19.02 -16.87
N ALA A 138 -8.59 -19.96 -16.62
CA ALA A 138 -8.73 -21.11 -17.49
C ALA A 138 -9.00 -20.57 -18.90
N SER A 139 -8.16 -20.92 -19.87
CA SER A 139 -8.36 -20.56 -21.27
C SER A 139 -9.79 -20.98 -21.64
N PRO A 140 -10.60 -20.09 -22.25
CA PRO A 140 -11.96 -20.45 -22.59
C PRO A 140 -11.93 -21.74 -23.42
N ALA A 141 -12.59 -22.78 -22.89
CA ALA A 141 -12.73 -24.03 -23.60
C ALA A 141 -13.29 -23.70 -25.00
N LYS A 142 -12.56 -24.10 -26.06
CA LYS A 142 -13.06 -24.01 -27.44
C LYS A 142 -14.44 -24.66 -27.45
N VAL A 143 -15.47 -23.85 -27.62
CA VAL A 143 -16.82 -24.36 -27.91
C VAL A 143 -16.67 -25.11 -29.23
N ALA A 144 -16.68 -26.43 -29.16
CA ALA A 144 -16.76 -27.27 -30.36
C ALA A 144 -18.12 -27.01 -31.01
N THR A 145 -18.11 -26.27 -32.11
CA THR A 145 -19.25 -26.14 -32.98
C THR A 145 -19.49 -27.52 -33.60
N ALA A 146 -20.50 -28.22 -33.07
CA ALA A 146 -21.03 -29.41 -33.74
C ALA A 146 -21.74 -28.93 -35.01
N GLN A 147 -21.27 -29.44 -36.15
CA GLN A 147 -22.00 -29.38 -37.44
C GLN A 147 -23.11 -30.42 -37.44
#